data_07b901d424446d6cbdc14ca752c57f69
#
_entry.id   07b901d424446d6cbdc14ca752c57f69
#
_cell.length_a   1.000
_cell.length_b   1.000
_cell.length_c   1.000
_cell.angle_alpha   90.00
_cell.angle_beta   90.00
_cell.angle_gamma   90.00
#
_symmetry.space_group_name_H-M   'P 1'
#
loop_
_entity.id
_entity.type
_entity.pdbx_description
1 polymer ?
#
loop_
_entity_poly.entity_id
_entity_poly.type
_entity_poly.pdbx_seq_one_letter_code
_entity_poly.pdbx_strand_id
1 'polypeptide(L)'
;MNPRTTPRTRTTPRTRAASVRRPALLLTAGLSALSLTACGVVGAVGGDGASASPNRSYDITVGLLLPDKDTARFEKFDRPLIEDRVSSLTNKQGEVVYANAEGSEDRQSEQFRKMVADEVDVIVVNAVDSGAVAPDVERAKAAGIPVIAYDRLAEGPIDAYVSHDNELVGQVQGRALVNALGEDAENSKVVMVNGAPADPNTALFRKGALGELNGKVDIAKSYDTRKWLPEVAAEHMREAVKEVGAGNIAAVYSANDGMAGAVIEVLQDAGVTDLPPVTGQDADLAAVRRIVSGEQYMTVYKSFLLEATGAADMAVAKVQKRSIQFDALARDVVDSPTRKDIPAMLVPVVALTRENIEATVVQDGVYTVEDICTEAYAADCAEIGLTS
;
A
#
# COMPACT_ATOMS: atom_id res chain seq x y z
N MET A 1 57.18 20.12 28.66
CA MET A 1 56.65 21.36 29.24
C MET A 1 55.16 21.38 28.96
N ASN A 2 54.41 21.18 30.01
CA ASN A 2 52.93 21.17 30.02
C ASN A 2 52.47 22.56 30.56
N PRO A 3 51.34 23.08 30.13
CA PRO A 3 50.45 23.59 31.14
C PRO A 3 49.01 23.03 31.01
N ARG A 4 48.53 22.66 32.17
CA ARG A 4 47.16 22.33 32.55
C ARG A 4 46.23 23.49 32.30
N THR A 5 45.00 23.20 31.79
CA THR A 5 43.85 24.11 31.89
C THR A 5 42.67 23.35 32.54
N THR A 6 42.22 23.95 33.62
CA THR A 6 41.14 23.56 34.55
C THR A 6 39.73 23.72 33.91
N PRO A 7 38.70 22.99 34.36
CA PRO A 7 37.35 23.10 33.85
C PRO A 7 36.58 24.22 34.53
N ARG A 8 35.88 25.01 33.74
CA ARG A 8 34.92 26.05 34.16
C ARG A 8 33.56 25.42 34.48
N THR A 9 33.17 25.50 35.74
CA THR A 9 31.80 25.30 36.22
C THR A 9 30.83 26.34 35.67
N ARG A 10 29.74 25.91 35.03
CA ARG A 10 28.59 26.74 34.68
C ARG A 10 27.51 26.58 35.74
N THR A 11 27.28 27.67 36.45
CA THR A 11 26.15 27.89 37.37
C THR A 11 24.83 28.08 36.57
N THR A 12 23.79 27.35 36.95
CA THR A 12 22.42 27.56 36.52
C THR A 12 21.72 28.62 37.35
N PRO A 13 20.93 29.54 36.77
CA PRO A 13 20.07 30.42 37.56
C PRO A 13 18.75 29.75 37.93
N ARG A 14 18.43 29.79 39.20
CA ARG A 14 17.11 29.47 39.80
C ARG A 14 16.09 30.49 39.36
N THR A 15 15.01 30.09 38.71
CA THR A 15 13.81 30.91 38.54
C THR A 15 12.82 30.66 39.66
N ARG A 16 12.42 31.80 40.30
CA ARG A 16 11.45 31.87 41.40
C ARG A 16 10.02 31.57 40.88
N ALA A 17 9.32 30.71 41.59
CA ALA A 17 7.87 30.54 41.45
C ALA A 17 7.14 31.75 41.99
N ALA A 18 6.29 32.37 41.17
CA ALA A 18 5.32 33.37 41.62
C ALA A 18 3.98 32.70 41.82
N SER A 19 3.51 32.76 43.07
CA SER A 19 2.19 32.34 43.47
C SER A 19 1.15 33.40 43.08
N VAL A 20 0.18 33.03 42.24
CA VAL A 20 -1.01 33.87 41.98
C VAL A 20 -2.19 33.30 42.75
N ARG A 21 -2.69 34.15 43.64
CA ARG A 21 -3.86 33.90 44.51
C ARG A 21 -5.15 33.94 43.66
N ARG A 22 -6.01 32.95 43.88
CA ARG A 22 -7.40 32.93 43.41
C ARG A 22 -8.27 33.78 44.31
N PRO A 23 -9.20 34.60 43.78
CA PRO A 23 -10.37 35.01 44.53
C PRO A 23 -11.53 34.05 44.23
N ALA A 24 -12.13 33.58 45.31
CA ALA A 24 -13.44 32.93 45.35
C ALA A 24 -14.52 34.00 45.18
N LEU A 25 -15.49 33.76 44.32
CA LEU A 25 -16.76 34.50 44.34
C LEU A 25 -17.92 33.51 44.43
N LEU A 26 -18.74 33.83 45.37
CA LEU A 26 -19.89 33.09 45.89
C LEU A 26 -21.12 33.17 44.96
N LEU A 27 -21.90 32.13 45.05
CA LEU A 27 -23.25 31.89 44.54
C LEU A 27 -24.22 33.07 44.68
N THR A 28 -25.11 33.19 43.67
CA THR A 28 -26.54 33.45 43.95
C THR A 28 -27.40 32.63 42.98
N ALA A 29 -28.26 31.82 43.59
CA ALA A 29 -29.31 31.08 42.93
C ALA A 29 -30.46 32.03 42.56
N GLY A 30 -30.98 31.91 41.36
CA GLY A 30 -32.21 32.57 40.92
C GLY A 30 -33.10 31.56 40.20
N LEU A 31 -34.05 30.98 40.93
CA LEU A 31 -35.22 30.30 40.38
C LEU A 31 -36.14 31.33 39.72
N SER A 32 -36.47 31.10 38.45
CA SER A 32 -37.66 31.72 37.85
C SER A 32 -38.32 30.66 36.95
N ALA A 33 -39.41 30.13 37.46
CA ALA A 33 -40.42 29.38 36.75
C ALA A 33 -41.36 30.37 36.02
N LEU A 34 -41.58 30.18 34.73
CA LEU A 34 -42.75 30.77 34.04
C LEU A 34 -43.24 29.83 32.93
N SER A 35 -44.31 29.21 33.24
CA SER A 35 -45.60 29.01 32.59
C SER A 35 -45.71 28.83 31.07
N LEU A 36 -46.26 27.66 30.70
CA LEU A 36 -46.90 27.36 29.45
C LEU A 36 -48.02 28.33 29.10
N THR A 37 -48.06 28.76 27.85
CA THR A 37 -49.29 29.10 27.16
C THR A 37 -49.29 28.56 25.74
N ALA A 38 -50.16 27.60 25.51
CA ALA A 38 -50.55 27.14 24.17
C ALA A 38 -51.56 28.13 23.59
N CYS A 39 -51.35 28.50 22.32
CA CYS A 39 -52.46 28.89 21.44
C CYS A 39 -52.01 28.75 20.01
N GLY A 40 -52.74 27.90 19.28
CA GLY A 40 -52.52 27.64 17.85
C GLY A 40 -53.01 28.79 16.98
N VAL A 41 -52.35 28.92 15.82
CA VAL A 41 -52.95 29.51 14.60
C VAL A 41 -52.57 28.63 13.43
N VAL A 42 -53.58 28.08 12.79
CA VAL A 42 -53.53 27.44 11.49
C VAL A 42 -53.35 28.54 10.48
N GLY A 43 -52.25 28.46 9.72
CA GLY A 43 -52.01 29.29 8.53
C GLY A 43 -51.36 28.46 7.47
N ALA A 44 -52.15 27.90 6.55
CA ALA A 44 -51.67 27.22 5.37
C ALA A 44 -51.07 28.24 4.41
N VAL A 45 -49.74 28.12 4.17
CA VAL A 45 -49.10 28.61 2.96
C VAL A 45 -48.18 27.49 2.46
N GLY A 46 -48.49 27.03 1.21
CA GLY A 46 -47.68 26.01 0.52
C GLY A 46 -46.26 26.50 0.35
N GLY A 47 -45.33 25.72 0.83
CA GLY A 47 -43.92 25.80 0.52
C GLY A 47 -43.47 24.36 0.33
N ASP A 48 -42.93 24.09 -0.83
CA ASP A 48 -42.37 22.81 -1.20
C ASP A 48 -41.47 22.31 -0.08
N GLY A 49 -42.01 21.40 0.73
CA GLY A 49 -41.22 20.61 1.67
C GLY A 49 -40.37 19.69 0.85
N ALA A 50 -39.13 20.12 0.58
CA ALA A 50 -38.09 19.16 0.28
C ALA A 50 -38.04 18.19 1.47
N SER A 51 -38.66 17.04 1.31
CA SER A 51 -38.49 15.91 2.18
C SER A 51 -37.00 15.70 2.26
N ALA A 52 -36.38 16.02 3.40
CA ALA A 52 -35.03 15.60 3.70
C ALA A 52 -35.05 14.08 3.57
N SER A 53 -34.48 13.57 2.49
CA SER A 53 -34.35 12.14 2.28
C SER A 53 -33.65 11.55 3.51
N PRO A 54 -34.21 10.54 4.16
CA PRO A 54 -33.63 9.97 5.34
C PRO A 54 -32.31 9.31 4.96
N ASN A 55 -31.22 9.84 5.51
CA ASN A 55 -29.93 9.16 5.71
C ASN A 55 -29.18 8.63 4.48
N ARG A 56 -28.97 9.43 3.44
CA ARG A 56 -27.99 9.15 2.37
C ARG A 56 -26.54 8.97 2.90
N SER A 57 -26.28 9.22 4.18
CA SER A 57 -24.92 9.11 4.72
C SER A 57 -24.39 7.68 4.80
N TYR A 58 -25.25 6.67 4.70
CA TYR A 58 -24.88 5.25 4.74
C TYR A 58 -25.23 4.48 3.47
N ASP A 59 -26.15 4.96 2.64
CA ASP A 59 -26.49 4.42 1.33
C ASP A 59 -25.49 4.98 0.31
N ILE A 60 -24.33 4.34 0.25
CA ILE A 60 -23.17 4.77 -0.53
C ILE A 60 -22.80 3.67 -1.53
N THR A 61 -22.70 4.03 -2.79
CA THR A 61 -22.21 3.14 -3.84
C THR A 61 -20.75 3.46 -4.17
N VAL A 62 -19.84 2.54 -3.87
CA VAL A 62 -18.42 2.63 -4.18
C VAL A 62 -18.12 1.85 -5.46
N GLY A 63 -17.67 2.52 -6.51
CA GLY A 63 -17.11 1.85 -7.68
C GLY A 63 -15.69 1.36 -7.38
N LEU A 64 -15.42 0.07 -7.54
CA LEU A 64 -14.09 -0.52 -7.39
C LEU A 64 -13.59 -1.06 -8.72
N LEU A 65 -12.52 -0.46 -9.25
CA LEU A 65 -11.85 -0.86 -10.49
C LEU A 65 -10.48 -1.47 -10.19
N LEU A 66 -10.32 -2.76 -10.44
CA LEU A 66 -9.03 -3.46 -10.32
C LEU A 66 -8.43 -3.76 -11.69
N PRO A 67 -7.09 -3.78 -11.83
CA PRO A 67 -6.43 -3.78 -13.14
C PRO A 67 -6.37 -5.15 -13.80
N ASP A 68 -6.12 -6.21 -13.03
CA ASP A 68 -5.88 -7.56 -13.54
C ASP A 68 -6.25 -8.63 -12.51
N LYS A 69 -6.21 -9.90 -12.93
CA LYS A 69 -6.42 -11.08 -12.09
C LYS A 69 -5.14 -11.89 -11.90
N ASP A 70 -4.06 -11.51 -12.61
CA ASP A 70 -2.79 -12.23 -12.58
C ASP A 70 -2.04 -11.91 -11.28
N THR A 71 -2.24 -10.72 -10.74
CA THR A 71 -1.78 -10.32 -9.41
C THR A 71 -2.74 -10.88 -8.36
N ALA A 72 -2.38 -12.01 -7.77
CA ALA A 72 -3.26 -12.84 -6.92
C ALA A 72 -3.92 -12.07 -5.75
N ARG A 73 -3.21 -11.05 -5.19
CA ARG A 73 -3.72 -10.29 -4.03
C ARG A 73 -5.01 -9.54 -4.34
N PHE A 74 -5.19 -9.02 -5.56
CA PHE A 74 -6.31 -8.16 -5.89
C PHE A 74 -7.67 -8.83 -5.70
N GLU A 75 -7.81 -10.07 -6.18
CA GLU A 75 -9.05 -10.84 -6.01
C GLU A 75 -9.14 -11.52 -4.65
N LYS A 76 -8.02 -11.98 -4.12
CA LYS A 76 -8.00 -12.79 -2.90
C LYS A 76 -8.12 -11.96 -1.63
N PHE A 77 -7.54 -10.76 -1.61
CA PHE A 77 -7.46 -9.93 -0.41
C PHE A 77 -8.09 -8.55 -0.62
N ASP A 78 -7.63 -7.77 -1.60
CA ASP A 78 -7.96 -6.35 -1.72
C ASP A 78 -9.47 -6.15 -1.90
N ARG A 79 -10.07 -6.86 -2.86
CA ARG A 79 -11.50 -6.77 -3.13
C ARG A 79 -12.36 -7.13 -1.90
N PRO A 80 -12.26 -8.31 -1.29
CA PRO A 80 -13.10 -8.65 -0.14
C PRO A 80 -12.87 -7.73 1.06
N LEU A 81 -11.64 -7.28 1.30
CA LEU A 81 -11.32 -6.33 2.39
C LEU A 81 -12.00 -4.97 2.16
N ILE A 82 -12.01 -4.45 0.93
CA ILE A 82 -12.71 -3.21 0.59
C ILE A 82 -14.22 -3.40 0.74
N GLU A 83 -14.79 -4.48 0.19
CA GLU A 83 -16.23 -4.80 0.28
C GLU A 83 -16.69 -4.89 1.74
N ASP A 84 -15.98 -5.65 2.58
CA ASP A 84 -16.29 -5.82 4.00
C ASP A 84 -16.15 -4.49 4.76
N ARG A 85 -15.13 -3.70 4.44
CA ARG A 85 -14.90 -2.42 5.12
C ARG A 85 -15.97 -1.40 4.77
N VAL A 86 -16.35 -1.27 3.51
CA VAL A 86 -17.46 -0.40 3.06
C VAL A 86 -18.76 -0.82 3.76
N SER A 87 -19.08 -2.12 3.76
CA SER A 87 -20.26 -2.65 4.45
C SER A 87 -20.27 -2.30 5.95
N SER A 88 -19.13 -2.44 6.62
CA SER A 88 -18.98 -2.09 8.04
C SER A 88 -19.18 -0.59 8.32
N LEU A 89 -18.55 0.28 7.51
CA LEU A 89 -18.60 1.74 7.67
C LEU A 89 -19.99 2.33 7.38
N THR A 90 -20.78 1.63 6.58
CA THR A 90 -22.10 2.06 6.13
C THR A 90 -23.26 1.33 6.82
N ASN A 91 -22.98 0.61 7.91
CA ASN A 91 -23.99 -0.21 8.59
C ASN A 91 -24.72 -1.18 7.66
N LYS A 92 -24.01 -1.75 6.69
CA LYS A 92 -24.51 -2.69 5.64
C LYS A 92 -25.54 -2.06 4.69
N GLN A 93 -25.56 -0.74 4.56
CA GLN A 93 -26.44 -0.04 3.60
C GLN A 93 -25.71 0.34 2.32
N GLY A 94 -24.39 0.50 2.37
CA GLY A 94 -23.57 0.77 1.19
C GLY A 94 -23.21 -0.50 0.43
N GLU A 95 -22.89 -0.33 -0.84
CA GLU A 95 -22.48 -1.42 -1.74
C GLU A 95 -21.20 -1.08 -2.50
N VAL A 96 -20.54 -2.11 -3.01
CA VAL A 96 -19.38 -1.99 -3.90
C VAL A 96 -19.76 -2.54 -5.27
N VAL A 97 -19.71 -1.68 -6.29
CA VAL A 97 -19.83 -2.07 -7.70
C VAL A 97 -18.43 -2.37 -8.22
N TYR A 98 -18.14 -3.66 -8.35
CA TYR A 98 -16.81 -4.14 -8.72
C TYR A 98 -16.68 -4.40 -10.22
N ALA A 99 -15.50 -4.07 -10.79
CA ALA A 99 -15.09 -4.49 -12.12
C ALA A 99 -13.58 -4.73 -12.19
N ASN A 100 -13.16 -5.68 -13.06
CA ASN A 100 -11.75 -5.98 -13.31
C ASN A 100 -11.44 -5.82 -14.80
N ALA A 101 -10.37 -5.10 -15.09
CA ALA A 101 -9.98 -4.76 -16.46
C ALA A 101 -9.25 -5.91 -17.19
N GLU A 102 -8.82 -6.96 -16.48
CA GLU A 102 -8.06 -8.09 -17.04
C GLU A 102 -6.86 -7.63 -17.89
N GLY A 103 -6.13 -6.61 -17.40
CA GLY A 103 -4.96 -6.04 -18.04
C GLY A 103 -5.23 -5.21 -19.30
N SER A 104 -6.51 -4.81 -19.55
CA SER A 104 -6.92 -4.01 -20.71
C SER A 104 -7.29 -2.58 -20.32
N GLU A 105 -6.55 -1.61 -20.83
CA GLU A 105 -6.81 -0.17 -20.66
C GLU A 105 -8.19 0.23 -21.21
N ASP A 106 -8.53 -0.25 -22.43
CA ASP A 106 -9.81 0.02 -23.06
C ASP A 106 -10.98 -0.50 -22.20
N ARG A 107 -10.85 -1.72 -21.66
CA ARG A 107 -11.86 -2.31 -20.77
C ARG A 107 -11.99 -1.50 -19.49
N GLN A 108 -10.88 -1.08 -18.88
CA GLN A 108 -10.92 -0.24 -17.69
C GLN A 108 -11.62 1.09 -17.96
N SER A 109 -11.32 1.73 -19.10
CA SER A 109 -11.97 2.96 -19.53
C SER A 109 -13.49 2.79 -19.74
N GLU A 110 -13.93 1.66 -20.34
CA GLU A 110 -15.35 1.35 -20.49
C GLU A 110 -16.04 1.14 -19.13
N GLN A 111 -15.40 0.39 -18.23
CA GLN A 111 -15.89 0.15 -16.87
C GLN A 111 -15.99 1.46 -16.08
N PHE A 112 -14.96 2.31 -16.18
CA PHE A 112 -14.93 3.62 -15.52
C PHE A 112 -16.09 4.50 -15.99
N ARG A 113 -16.27 4.61 -17.32
CA ARG A 113 -17.39 5.37 -17.92
C ARG A 113 -18.75 4.84 -17.49
N LYS A 114 -18.88 3.52 -17.35
CA LYS A 114 -20.12 2.91 -16.85
C LYS A 114 -20.39 3.32 -15.41
N MET A 115 -19.39 3.28 -14.52
CA MET A 115 -19.55 3.72 -13.12
C MET A 115 -19.96 5.19 -13.04
N VAL A 116 -19.39 6.06 -13.89
CA VAL A 116 -19.79 7.46 -13.97
C VAL A 116 -21.23 7.61 -14.46
N ALA A 117 -21.66 6.81 -15.43
CA ALA A 117 -23.03 6.85 -15.97
C ALA A 117 -24.06 6.25 -14.97
N ASP A 118 -23.64 5.30 -14.16
CA ASP A 118 -24.46 4.72 -13.08
C ASP A 118 -24.47 5.61 -11.81
N GLU A 119 -23.80 6.77 -11.85
CA GLU A 119 -23.77 7.77 -10.77
C GLU A 119 -23.29 7.21 -9.42
N VAL A 120 -22.25 6.36 -9.40
CA VAL A 120 -21.65 5.91 -8.13
C VAL A 120 -21.16 7.10 -7.30
N ASP A 121 -21.19 6.99 -5.98
CA ASP A 121 -20.84 8.11 -5.09
C ASP A 121 -19.34 8.40 -5.02
N VAL A 122 -18.50 7.39 -5.28
CA VAL A 122 -17.02 7.49 -5.30
C VAL A 122 -16.44 6.35 -6.13
N ILE A 123 -15.30 6.58 -6.78
CA ILE A 123 -14.56 5.54 -7.49
C ILE A 123 -13.23 5.31 -6.81
N VAL A 124 -12.92 4.05 -6.48
CA VAL A 124 -11.59 3.56 -6.08
C VAL A 124 -11.00 2.85 -7.28
N VAL A 125 -9.89 3.34 -7.80
CA VAL A 125 -9.27 2.82 -9.03
C VAL A 125 -7.82 2.41 -8.79
N ASN A 126 -7.50 1.17 -9.14
CA ASN A 126 -6.15 0.70 -9.38
C ASN A 126 -5.95 0.66 -10.90
N ALA A 127 -5.11 1.53 -11.42
CA ALA A 127 -5.00 1.75 -12.86
C ALA A 127 -4.23 0.62 -13.58
N VAL A 128 -4.71 0.19 -14.74
CA VAL A 128 -3.92 -0.65 -15.67
C VAL A 128 -2.72 0.14 -16.18
N ASP A 129 -2.99 1.37 -16.64
CA ASP A 129 -1.99 2.38 -16.99
C ASP A 129 -2.41 3.72 -16.38
N SER A 130 -1.49 4.32 -15.63
CA SER A 130 -1.79 5.55 -14.87
C SER A 130 -2.08 6.76 -15.74
N GLY A 131 -1.44 6.87 -16.89
CA GLY A 131 -1.67 7.96 -17.84
C GLY A 131 -2.93 7.73 -18.67
N ALA A 132 -3.18 6.49 -19.11
CA ALA A 132 -4.33 6.15 -19.94
C ALA A 132 -5.67 6.38 -19.22
N VAL A 133 -5.71 6.23 -17.89
CA VAL A 133 -6.95 6.43 -17.10
C VAL A 133 -7.28 7.92 -16.86
N ALA A 134 -6.36 8.85 -17.08
CA ALA A 134 -6.51 10.28 -16.74
C ALA A 134 -7.77 10.93 -17.37
N PRO A 135 -8.14 10.70 -18.65
CA PRO A 135 -9.37 11.27 -19.23
C PRO A 135 -10.66 10.79 -18.54
N ASP A 136 -10.65 9.57 -17.99
CA ASP A 136 -11.81 9.03 -17.27
C ASP A 136 -11.88 9.60 -15.84
N VAL A 137 -10.75 9.85 -15.20
CA VAL A 137 -10.66 10.60 -13.93
C VAL A 137 -11.20 12.03 -14.12
N GLU A 138 -10.82 12.71 -15.20
CA GLU A 138 -11.37 14.04 -15.53
C GLU A 138 -12.91 14.00 -15.72
N ARG A 139 -13.41 12.96 -16.37
CA ARG A 139 -14.85 12.74 -16.56
C ARG A 139 -15.60 12.56 -15.24
N ALA A 140 -15.07 11.72 -14.33
CA ALA A 140 -15.64 11.54 -13.01
C ALA A 140 -15.65 12.86 -12.23
N LYS A 141 -14.55 13.61 -12.28
CA LYS A 141 -14.46 14.94 -11.63
C LYS A 141 -15.50 15.92 -12.18
N ALA A 142 -15.70 15.95 -13.50
CA ALA A 142 -16.72 16.79 -14.15
C ALA A 142 -18.14 16.40 -13.73
N ALA A 143 -18.39 15.11 -13.45
CA ALA A 143 -19.65 14.58 -12.92
C ALA A 143 -19.80 14.81 -11.39
N GLY A 144 -18.76 15.32 -10.69
CA GLY A 144 -18.79 15.53 -9.25
C GLY A 144 -18.50 14.27 -8.44
N ILE A 145 -18.04 13.19 -9.08
CA ILE A 145 -17.71 11.92 -8.45
C ILE A 145 -16.23 11.96 -8.02
N PRO A 146 -15.93 11.85 -6.72
CA PRO A 146 -14.55 11.78 -6.24
C PRO A 146 -13.87 10.49 -6.67
N VAL A 147 -12.55 10.57 -6.90
CA VAL A 147 -11.71 9.44 -7.30
C VAL A 147 -10.57 9.26 -6.31
N ILE A 148 -10.46 8.06 -5.76
CA ILE A 148 -9.34 7.63 -4.92
C ILE A 148 -8.47 6.68 -5.74
N ALA A 149 -7.23 7.06 -6.01
CA ALA A 149 -6.26 6.14 -6.59
C ALA A 149 -5.80 5.13 -5.52
N TYR A 150 -5.77 3.87 -5.89
CA TYR A 150 -5.44 2.74 -5.04
C TYR A 150 -4.26 1.96 -5.62
N ASP A 151 -3.25 1.68 -4.80
CA ASP A 151 -2.01 0.99 -5.15
C ASP A 151 -1.20 1.72 -6.24
N ARG A 152 -1.73 1.89 -7.45
CA ARG A 152 -1.08 2.63 -8.54
C ARG A 152 -1.59 4.06 -8.61
N LEU A 153 -0.66 5.02 -8.66
CA LEU A 153 -0.99 6.44 -8.71
C LEU A 153 -1.57 6.81 -10.08
N ALA A 154 -2.90 6.87 -10.17
CA ALA A 154 -3.58 7.34 -11.37
C ALA A 154 -3.30 8.82 -11.63
N GLU A 155 -3.12 9.19 -12.90
CA GLU A 155 -3.01 10.58 -13.31
C GLU A 155 -4.41 11.24 -13.41
N GLY A 156 -4.41 12.57 -13.56
CA GLY A 156 -5.63 13.36 -13.55
C GLY A 156 -5.99 13.92 -12.17
N PRO A 157 -7.19 14.55 -12.04
CA PRO A 157 -7.58 15.27 -10.82
C PRO A 157 -8.16 14.36 -9.72
N ILE A 158 -7.43 13.30 -9.35
CA ILE A 158 -7.81 12.39 -8.25
C ILE A 158 -7.93 13.15 -6.92
N ASP A 159 -8.76 12.68 -6.01
CA ASP A 159 -8.99 13.34 -4.71
C ASP A 159 -8.03 12.88 -3.62
N ALA A 160 -7.55 11.64 -3.71
CA ALA A 160 -6.51 11.09 -2.83
C ALA A 160 -5.83 9.87 -3.45
N TYR A 161 -4.76 9.43 -2.78
CA TYR A 161 -3.98 8.25 -3.12
C TYR A 161 -3.76 7.38 -1.88
N VAL A 162 -3.96 6.08 -2.02
CA VAL A 162 -3.66 5.10 -0.97
C VAL A 162 -2.74 4.05 -1.55
N SER A 163 -1.58 3.88 -0.96
CA SER A 163 -0.57 2.90 -1.39
C SER A 163 0.46 2.69 -0.29
N HIS A 164 1.57 2.05 -0.65
CA HIS A 164 2.75 1.90 0.19
C HIS A 164 3.82 2.92 -0.19
N ASP A 165 4.83 3.13 0.67
CA ASP A 165 6.04 3.87 0.29
C ASP A 165 6.87 3.01 -0.67
N ASN A 166 6.60 3.17 -1.96
CA ASN A 166 7.18 2.33 -3.01
C ASN A 166 8.68 2.58 -3.23
N GLU A 167 9.20 3.74 -2.86
CA GLU A 167 10.65 3.97 -2.84
C GLU A 167 11.30 3.20 -1.68
N LEU A 168 10.67 3.19 -0.51
CA LEU A 168 11.11 2.40 0.64
C LEU A 168 11.06 0.89 0.35
N VAL A 169 10.04 0.41 -0.38
CA VAL A 169 10.00 -1.00 -0.83
C VAL A 169 11.29 -1.37 -1.57
N GLY A 170 11.66 -0.58 -2.57
CA GLY A 170 12.90 -0.81 -3.33
C GLY A 170 14.16 -0.73 -2.46
N GLN A 171 14.21 0.26 -1.54
CA GLN A 171 15.33 0.38 -0.59
C GLN A 171 15.46 -0.87 0.30
N VAL A 172 14.34 -1.38 0.81
CA VAL A 172 14.31 -2.60 1.65
C VAL A 172 14.87 -3.80 0.88
N GLN A 173 14.44 -4.01 -0.37
CA GLN A 173 14.94 -5.09 -1.22
C GLN A 173 16.44 -4.92 -1.55
N GLY A 174 16.85 -3.72 -1.99
CA GLY A 174 18.26 -3.45 -2.32
C GLY A 174 19.18 -3.62 -1.12
N ARG A 175 18.77 -3.11 0.05
CA ARG A 175 19.52 -3.28 1.30
C ARG A 175 19.61 -4.73 1.74
N ALA A 176 18.55 -5.51 1.56
CA ALA A 176 18.54 -6.94 1.86
C ALA A 176 19.58 -7.69 1.03
N LEU A 177 19.69 -7.38 -0.27
CA LEU A 177 20.72 -7.99 -1.13
C LEU A 177 22.14 -7.59 -0.72
N VAL A 178 22.39 -6.30 -0.46
CA VAL A 178 23.71 -5.85 0.01
C VAL A 178 24.10 -6.55 1.32
N ASN A 179 23.16 -6.70 2.25
CA ASN A 179 23.39 -7.41 3.51
C ASN A 179 23.68 -8.90 3.29
N ALA A 180 22.94 -9.56 2.38
CA ALA A 180 23.15 -10.97 2.06
C ALA A 180 24.50 -11.23 1.40
N LEU A 181 24.99 -10.32 0.57
CA LEU A 181 26.27 -10.40 -0.12
C LEU A 181 27.46 -10.06 0.81
N GLY A 182 27.23 -9.29 1.88
CA GLY A 182 28.22 -8.96 2.88
C GLY A 182 29.45 -8.26 2.32
N GLU A 183 30.66 -8.74 2.69
CA GLU A 183 31.94 -8.15 2.28
C GLU A 183 32.25 -8.36 0.79
N ASP A 184 31.63 -9.36 0.16
CA ASP A 184 31.81 -9.67 -1.27
C ASP A 184 30.92 -8.84 -2.20
N ALA A 185 30.08 -7.97 -1.65
CA ALA A 185 29.09 -7.20 -2.41
C ALA A 185 29.67 -6.44 -3.60
N GLU A 186 30.82 -5.75 -3.42
CA GLU A 186 31.45 -4.90 -4.46
C GLU A 186 31.83 -5.68 -5.72
N ASN A 187 32.15 -6.98 -5.59
CA ASN A 187 32.52 -7.86 -6.69
C ASN A 187 31.35 -8.73 -7.18
N SER A 188 30.18 -8.61 -6.56
CA SER A 188 29.03 -9.46 -6.80
C SER A 188 28.20 -8.95 -7.96
N LYS A 189 27.92 -9.85 -8.91
CA LYS A 189 27.04 -9.55 -10.05
C LYS A 189 25.58 -9.73 -9.67
N VAL A 190 24.82 -8.65 -9.79
CA VAL A 190 23.38 -8.63 -9.54
C VAL A 190 22.61 -8.50 -10.84
N VAL A 191 21.57 -9.30 -10.99
CA VAL A 191 20.56 -9.17 -12.05
C VAL A 191 19.33 -8.49 -11.48
N MET A 192 18.85 -7.44 -12.16
CA MET A 192 17.60 -6.76 -11.77
C MET A 192 16.46 -7.14 -12.73
N VAL A 193 15.40 -7.71 -12.17
CA VAL A 193 14.13 -8.01 -12.86
C VAL A 193 13.10 -7.05 -12.29
N ASN A 194 12.93 -5.90 -12.95
CA ASN A 194 12.04 -4.82 -12.54
C ASN A 194 10.58 -5.14 -12.91
N GLY A 195 9.65 -4.33 -12.40
CA GLY A 195 8.23 -4.42 -12.71
C GLY A 195 7.84 -3.88 -14.10
N ALA A 196 6.54 -3.71 -14.32
CA ALA A 196 5.98 -3.22 -15.58
C ALA A 196 6.25 -1.71 -15.77
N PRO A 197 6.72 -1.26 -16.94
CA PRO A 197 6.97 0.16 -17.21
C PRO A 197 5.73 1.05 -17.15
N ALA A 198 4.55 0.50 -17.42
CA ALA A 198 3.26 1.21 -17.35
C ALA A 198 2.79 1.46 -15.91
N ASP A 199 3.39 0.77 -14.93
CA ASP A 199 3.12 0.95 -13.51
C ASP A 199 4.08 1.99 -12.92
N PRO A 200 3.60 3.13 -12.41
CA PRO A 200 4.45 4.18 -11.85
C PRO A 200 5.26 3.72 -10.64
N ASN A 201 4.78 2.70 -9.92
CA ASN A 201 5.47 2.13 -8.77
C ASN A 201 6.81 1.49 -9.18
N THR A 202 6.89 0.93 -10.39
CA THR A 202 8.13 0.32 -10.92
C THR A 202 9.31 1.28 -10.88
N ALA A 203 9.09 2.53 -11.26
CA ALA A 203 10.14 3.56 -11.23
C ALA A 203 10.59 3.87 -9.80
N LEU A 204 9.66 3.87 -8.83
CA LEU A 204 9.95 4.11 -7.42
C LEU A 204 10.67 2.92 -6.80
N PHE A 205 10.23 1.68 -7.05
CA PHE A 205 10.92 0.47 -6.61
C PHE A 205 12.35 0.44 -7.12
N ARG A 206 12.53 0.66 -8.44
CA ARG A 206 13.86 0.69 -9.05
C ARG A 206 14.73 1.81 -8.48
N LYS A 207 14.18 3.01 -8.28
CA LYS A 207 14.89 4.14 -7.66
C LYS A 207 15.38 3.79 -6.26
N GLY A 208 14.52 3.22 -5.42
CA GLY A 208 14.85 2.79 -4.08
C GLY A 208 15.93 1.72 -4.06
N ALA A 209 15.77 0.67 -4.89
CA ALA A 209 16.75 -0.41 -5.00
C ALA A 209 18.11 0.09 -5.49
N LEU A 210 18.14 0.93 -6.53
CA LEU A 210 19.38 1.53 -7.03
C LEU A 210 20.05 2.46 -6.02
N GLY A 211 19.29 3.11 -5.16
CA GLY A 211 19.83 3.91 -4.06
C GLY A 211 20.67 3.09 -3.07
N GLU A 212 20.34 1.81 -2.91
CA GLU A 212 21.11 0.89 -2.05
C GLU A 212 22.18 0.09 -2.83
N LEU A 213 21.94 -0.24 -4.09
CA LEU A 213 22.81 -1.12 -4.87
C LEU A 213 23.95 -0.38 -5.59
N ASN A 214 23.70 0.86 -6.08
CA ASN A 214 24.69 1.60 -6.87
C ASN A 214 25.97 1.85 -6.09
N GLY A 215 27.10 1.48 -6.72
CA GLY A 215 28.44 1.63 -6.13
C GLY A 215 28.74 0.62 -5.03
N LYS A 216 27.84 -0.32 -4.74
CA LYS A 216 28.06 -1.42 -3.77
C LYS A 216 28.05 -2.80 -4.43
N VAL A 217 27.50 -2.92 -5.65
CA VAL A 217 27.45 -4.18 -6.43
C VAL A 217 27.69 -3.89 -7.89
N ASP A 218 28.01 -4.95 -8.68
CA ASP A 218 28.02 -4.91 -10.15
C ASP A 218 26.61 -5.26 -10.68
N ILE A 219 25.86 -4.27 -11.16
CA ILE A 219 24.57 -4.51 -11.81
C ILE A 219 24.82 -5.01 -13.23
N ALA A 220 24.96 -6.32 -13.37
CA ALA A 220 25.31 -6.97 -14.63
C ALA A 220 24.20 -6.84 -15.69
N LYS A 221 22.95 -6.89 -15.26
CA LYS A 221 21.76 -6.78 -16.13
C LYS A 221 20.60 -6.13 -15.39
N SER A 222 19.75 -5.41 -16.16
CA SER A 222 18.51 -4.83 -15.65
C SER A 222 17.43 -4.89 -16.73
N TYR A 223 16.32 -5.54 -16.43
CA TYR A 223 15.21 -5.79 -17.35
C TYR A 223 13.91 -5.24 -16.79
N ASP A 224 13.05 -4.68 -17.64
CA ASP A 224 11.70 -4.28 -17.29
C ASP A 224 10.70 -5.36 -17.75
N THR A 225 9.86 -5.84 -16.82
CA THR A 225 8.97 -6.98 -17.06
C THR A 225 7.56 -6.51 -17.39
N ARG A 226 7.22 -6.53 -18.68
CA ARG A 226 5.91 -6.09 -19.16
C ARG A 226 4.78 -6.83 -18.44
N LYS A 227 3.79 -6.05 -17.93
CA LYS A 227 2.59 -6.54 -17.24
C LYS A 227 2.87 -7.41 -16.01
N TRP A 228 4.06 -7.33 -15.43
CA TRP A 228 4.46 -8.14 -14.26
C TRP A 228 4.44 -9.66 -14.51
N LEU A 229 4.45 -10.10 -15.77
CA LEU A 229 4.24 -11.49 -16.16
C LEU A 229 5.43 -12.39 -15.78
N PRO A 230 5.22 -13.46 -14.98
CA PRO A 230 6.29 -14.38 -14.59
C PRO A 230 7.02 -15.02 -15.76
N GLU A 231 6.31 -15.35 -16.85
CA GLU A 231 6.93 -15.91 -18.06
C GLU A 231 7.89 -14.94 -18.73
N VAL A 232 7.62 -13.63 -18.71
CA VAL A 232 8.53 -12.60 -19.22
C VAL A 232 9.77 -12.47 -18.32
N ALA A 233 9.57 -12.54 -16.99
CA ALA A 233 10.69 -12.58 -16.04
C ALA A 233 11.59 -13.80 -16.25
N ALA A 234 10.99 -14.98 -16.52
CA ALA A 234 11.73 -16.19 -16.85
C ALA A 234 12.55 -16.04 -18.16
N GLU A 235 11.99 -15.39 -19.18
CA GLU A 235 12.72 -15.11 -20.42
C GLU A 235 13.95 -14.22 -20.16
N HIS A 236 13.77 -13.14 -19.41
CA HIS A 236 14.86 -12.25 -19.00
C HIS A 236 15.93 -12.97 -18.18
N MET A 237 15.51 -13.85 -17.26
CA MET A 237 16.46 -14.61 -16.47
C MET A 237 17.24 -15.63 -17.28
N ARG A 238 16.60 -16.32 -18.26
CA ARG A 238 17.32 -17.21 -19.21
C ARG A 238 18.36 -16.44 -20.03
N GLU A 239 18.03 -15.21 -20.46
CA GLU A 239 18.98 -14.34 -21.15
C GLU A 239 20.15 -13.96 -20.22
N ALA A 240 19.86 -13.56 -18.97
CA ALA A 240 20.89 -13.25 -17.99
C ALA A 240 21.81 -14.46 -17.71
N VAL A 241 21.26 -15.65 -17.53
CA VAL A 241 22.02 -16.90 -17.37
C VAL A 241 22.93 -17.16 -18.55
N LYS A 242 22.45 -16.95 -19.79
CA LYS A 242 23.24 -17.14 -21.01
C LYS A 242 24.38 -16.14 -21.12
N GLU A 243 24.17 -14.88 -20.73
CA GLU A 243 25.17 -13.82 -20.95
C GLU A 243 26.13 -13.64 -19.77
N VAL A 244 25.65 -13.79 -18.55
CA VAL A 244 26.45 -13.63 -17.33
C VAL A 244 27.06 -14.95 -16.88
N GLY A 245 26.37 -16.06 -17.13
CA GLY A 245 26.66 -17.40 -16.60
C GLY A 245 25.98 -17.61 -15.25
N ALA A 246 25.24 -18.72 -15.10
CA ALA A 246 24.44 -19.01 -13.91
C ALA A 246 25.28 -18.93 -12.61
N GLY A 247 26.48 -19.53 -12.60
CA GLY A 247 27.37 -19.53 -11.43
C GLY A 247 28.05 -18.17 -11.13
N ASN A 248 27.87 -17.16 -11.97
CA ASN A 248 28.39 -15.81 -11.76
C ASN A 248 27.34 -14.83 -11.24
N ILE A 249 26.07 -15.24 -11.17
CA ILE A 249 24.98 -14.40 -10.65
C ILE A 249 24.97 -14.57 -9.13
N ALA A 250 25.41 -13.54 -8.42
CA ALA A 250 25.54 -13.56 -6.98
C ALA A 250 24.26 -13.19 -6.24
N ALA A 251 23.35 -12.43 -6.88
CA ALA A 251 22.03 -12.10 -6.33
C ALA A 251 21.07 -11.68 -7.45
N VAL A 252 19.75 -11.77 -7.17
CA VAL A 252 18.73 -11.28 -8.07
C VAL A 252 17.76 -10.36 -7.33
N TYR A 253 17.68 -9.12 -7.78
CA TYR A 253 16.57 -8.24 -7.46
C TYR A 253 15.38 -8.64 -8.34
N SER A 254 14.35 -9.19 -7.74
CA SER A 254 13.05 -9.41 -8.38
C SER A 254 12.02 -8.49 -7.73
N ALA A 255 11.35 -7.67 -8.54
CA ALA A 255 10.47 -6.63 -8.04
C ALA A 255 9.17 -7.17 -7.43
N ASN A 256 8.76 -8.44 -7.70
CA ASN A 256 7.67 -9.10 -6.97
C ASN A 256 7.86 -10.61 -6.86
N ASP A 257 6.98 -11.26 -6.10
CA ASP A 257 7.06 -12.66 -5.73
C ASP A 257 6.70 -13.63 -6.87
N GLY A 258 5.76 -13.25 -7.73
CA GLY A 258 5.40 -14.04 -8.91
C GLY A 258 6.58 -14.18 -9.86
N MET A 259 7.27 -13.06 -10.12
CA MET A 259 8.49 -13.05 -10.94
C MET A 259 9.65 -13.76 -10.23
N ALA A 260 9.77 -13.59 -8.89
CA ALA A 260 10.82 -14.27 -8.11
C ALA A 260 10.73 -15.79 -8.24
N GLY A 261 9.52 -16.35 -8.19
CA GLY A 261 9.32 -17.79 -8.42
C GLY A 261 9.83 -18.24 -9.78
N ALA A 262 9.45 -17.54 -10.84
CA ALA A 262 9.89 -17.86 -12.19
C ALA A 262 11.42 -17.70 -12.39
N VAL A 263 12.03 -16.71 -11.73
CA VAL A 263 13.49 -16.53 -11.72
C VAL A 263 14.20 -17.70 -11.03
N ILE A 264 13.68 -18.14 -9.88
CA ILE A 264 14.22 -19.26 -9.11
C ILE A 264 14.15 -20.55 -9.94
N GLU A 265 13.02 -20.84 -10.58
CA GLU A 265 12.86 -22.00 -11.47
C GLU A 265 13.91 -22.01 -12.59
N VAL A 266 14.17 -20.86 -13.25
CA VAL A 266 15.19 -20.75 -14.29
C VAL A 266 16.60 -21.01 -13.76
N LEU A 267 16.93 -20.55 -12.54
CA LEU A 267 18.21 -20.82 -11.92
C LEU A 267 18.38 -22.31 -11.60
N GLN A 268 17.33 -22.97 -11.06
CA GLN A 268 17.30 -24.40 -10.77
C GLN A 268 17.45 -25.22 -12.07
N ASP A 269 16.71 -24.88 -13.13
CA ASP A 269 16.83 -25.51 -14.45
C ASP A 269 18.23 -25.36 -15.06
N ALA A 270 18.94 -24.27 -14.74
CA ALA A 270 20.33 -24.04 -15.13
C ALA A 270 21.34 -24.81 -14.27
N GLY A 271 20.87 -25.62 -13.32
CA GLY A 271 21.72 -26.47 -12.45
C GLY A 271 22.28 -25.77 -11.23
N VAL A 272 21.76 -24.59 -10.84
CA VAL A 272 22.14 -23.91 -9.61
C VAL A 272 21.49 -24.60 -8.42
N THR A 273 22.29 -25.28 -7.61
CA THR A 273 21.82 -26.00 -6.39
C THR A 273 21.89 -25.14 -5.14
N ASP A 274 22.82 -24.19 -5.09
CA ASP A 274 22.94 -23.20 -4.03
C ASP A 274 22.44 -21.86 -4.58
N LEU A 275 21.15 -21.60 -4.37
CA LEU A 275 20.48 -20.45 -4.97
C LEU A 275 21.02 -19.14 -4.43
N PRO A 276 21.37 -18.16 -5.29
CA PRO A 276 21.72 -16.83 -4.82
C PRO A 276 20.53 -16.16 -4.15
N PRO A 277 20.75 -15.14 -3.28
CA PRO A 277 19.68 -14.37 -2.71
C PRO A 277 18.75 -13.77 -3.78
N VAL A 278 17.47 -14.11 -3.74
CA VAL A 278 16.42 -13.56 -4.61
C VAL A 278 15.43 -12.79 -3.74
N THR A 279 15.17 -11.52 -4.12
CA THR A 279 14.15 -10.72 -3.43
C THR A 279 12.77 -10.88 -4.08
N GLY A 280 11.75 -10.41 -3.37
CA GLY A 280 10.40 -10.28 -3.86
C GLY A 280 9.62 -9.20 -3.11
N GLN A 281 8.36 -9.00 -3.45
CA GLN A 281 7.39 -8.22 -2.67
C GLN A 281 6.00 -8.83 -2.84
N ASP A 282 5.08 -8.43 -1.99
CA ASP A 282 3.67 -8.81 -1.84
C ASP A 282 3.43 -9.94 -0.83
N ALA A 283 4.46 -10.68 -0.42
CA ALA A 283 4.37 -11.81 0.50
C ALA A 283 3.33 -12.86 0.07
N ASP A 284 3.34 -13.23 -1.21
CA ASP A 284 2.50 -14.30 -1.73
C ASP A 284 2.75 -15.61 -0.98
N LEU A 285 1.70 -16.43 -0.78
CA LEU A 285 1.84 -17.70 -0.04
C LEU A 285 2.95 -18.61 -0.61
N ALA A 286 3.07 -18.65 -1.94
CA ALA A 286 4.14 -19.42 -2.60
C ALA A 286 5.53 -18.85 -2.25
N ALA A 287 5.69 -17.54 -2.16
CA ALA A 287 6.93 -16.90 -1.78
C ALA A 287 7.25 -17.11 -0.29
N VAL A 288 6.24 -16.99 0.60
CA VAL A 288 6.43 -17.29 2.02
C VAL A 288 6.92 -18.73 2.21
N ARG A 289 6.38 -19.68 1.46
CA ARG A 289 6.84 -21.07 1.46
C ARG A 289 8.28 -21.22 0.95
N ARG A 290 8.63 -20.54 -0.15
CA ARG A 290 10.02 -20.51 -0.64
C ARG A 290 10.99 -19.86 0.34
N ILE A 291 10.54 -18.86 1.11
CA ILE A 291 11.34 -18.27 2.18
C ILE A 291 11.53 -19.28 3.32
N VAL A 292 10.49 -20.02 3.69
CA VAL A 292 10.59 -21.10 4.68
C VAL A 292 11.60 -22.16 4.24
N SER A 293 11.54 -22.62 2.98
CA SER A 293 12.49 -23.63 2.44
C SER A 293 13.90 -23.06 2.16
N GLY A 294 14.06 -21.72 2.17
CA GLY A 294 15.33 -21.06 1.85
C GLY A 294 15.59 -20.82 0.36
N GLU A 295 14.64 -21.16 -0.53
CA GLU A 295 14.76 -20.94 -1.98
C GLU A 295 14.64 -19.44 -2.34
N GLN A 296 13.89 -18.65 -1.58
CA GLN A 296 13.80 -17.19 -1.72
C GLN A 296 14.36 -16.52 -0.46
N TYR A 297 15.19 -15.50 -0.63
CA TYR A 297 15.86 -14.87 0.49
C TYR A 297 14.90 -14.03 1.37
N MET A 298 14.07 -13.21 0.71
CA MET A 298 13.09 -12.35 1.39
C MET A 298 11.98 -11.90 0.44
N THR A 299 10.91 -11.42 1.03
CA THR A 299 9.90 -10.60 0.35
C THR A 299 9.61 -9.33 1.13
N VAL A 300 9.07 -8.30 0.48
CA VAL A 300 8.52 -7.15 1.20
C VAL A 300 7.05 -7.42 1.48
N TYR A 301 6.74 -7.58 2.76
CA TYR A 301 5.36 -7.65 3.22
C TYR A 301 4.73 -6.25 3.20
N LYS A 302 3.66 -6.13 2.47
CA LYS A 302 2.79 -4.97 2.37
C LYS A 302 1.44 -5.35 2.97
N SER A 303 1.00 -4.66 4.02
CA SER A 303 -0.28 -4.99 4.66
C SER A 303 -1.45 -4.63 3.75
N PHE A 304 -1.97 -5.62 3.02
CA PHE A 304 -3.17 -5.48 2.18
C PHE A 304 -4.37 -5.02 3.01
N LEU A 305 -4.47 -5.50 4.27
CA LEU A 305 -5.53 -5.08 5.18
C LEU A 305 -5.52 -3.57 5.41
N LEU A 306 -4.35 -2.99 5.71
CA LEU A 306 -4.25 -1.54 5.97
C LEU A 306 -4.45 -0.72 4.71
N GLU A 307 -3.95 -1.17 3.57
CA GLU A 307 -4.11 -0.47 2.29
C GLU A 307 -5.58 -0.50 1.82
N ALA A 308 -6.18 -1.68 1.77
CA ALA A 308 -7.55 -1.86 1.30
C ALA A 308 -8.57 -1.18 2.22
N THR A 309 -8.44 -1.37 3.55
CA THR A 309 -9.34 -0.70 4.50
C THR A 309 -9.13 0.81 4.51
N GLY A 310 -7.89 1.29 4.36
CA GLY A 310 -7.58 2.71 4.22
C GLY A 310 -8.23 3.34 3.00
N ALA A 311 -8.24 2.67 1.85
CA ALA A 311 -8.93 3.14 0.65
C ALA A 311 -10.44 3.23 0.86
N ALA A 312 -11.05 2.23 1.48
CA ALA A 312 -12.48 2.23 1.83
C ALA A 312 -12.81 3.34 2.84
N ASP A 313 -11.98 3.50 3.89
CA ASP A 313 -12.16 4.57 4.88
C ASP A 313 -12.10 5.96 4.25
N MET A 314 -11.13 6.22 3.37
CA MET A 314 -10.99 7.50 2.66
C MET A 314 -12.15 7.74 1.70
N ALA A 315 -12.57 6.71 0.94
CA ALA A 315 -13.71 6.79 0.03
C ALA A 315 -14.99 7.16 0.77
N VAL A 316 -15.34 6.42 1.82
CA VAL A 316 -16.55 6.66 2.62
C VAL A 316 -16.47 8.01 3.35
N ALA A 317 -15.33 8.37 3.95
CA ALA A 317 -15.14 9.67 4.61
C ALA A 317 -15.33 10.83 3.62
N LYS A 318 -14.87 10.67 2.37
CA LYS A 318 -15.01 11.68 1.31
C LYS A 318 -16.48 11.91 0.96
N VAL A 319 -17.25 10.84 0.71
CA VAL A 319 -18.68 10.92 0.41
C VAL A 319 -19.47 11.50 1.56
N GLN A 320 -19.18 11.05 2.80
CA GLN A 320 -19.84 11.51 4.01
C GLN A 320 -19.40 12.91 4.46
N LYS A 321 -18.45 13.54 3.75
CA LYS A 321 -17.89 14.86 4.09
C LYS A 321 -17.24 14.93 5.48
N ARG A 322 -16.67 13.82 5.94
CA ARG A 322 -15.97 13.70 7.23
C ARG A 322 -14.52 14.16 7.07
N SER A 323 -14.30 15.46 6.87
CA SER A 323 -12.98 16.04 6.56
C SER A 323 -11.92 15.69 7.61
N ILE A 324 -12.22 15.74 8.91
CA ILE A 324 -11.26 15.41 9.97
C ILE A 324 -10.78 13.96 9.88
N GLN A 325 -11.67 13.02 9.55
CA GLN A 325 -11.30 11.61 9.38
C GLN A 325 -10.48 11.42 8.11
N PHE A 326 -10.89 12.06 7.01
CA PHE A 326 -10.13 12.05 5.76
C PHE A 326 -8.72 12.60 5.94
N ASP A 327 -8.56 13.76 6.56
CA ASP A 327 -7.27 14.40 6.82
C ASP A 327 -6.40 13.58 7.80
N ALA A 328 -7.03 12.86 8.74
CA ALA A 328 -6.31 11.98 9.66
C ALA A 328 -5.74 10.73 8.97
N LEU A 329 -6.30 10.31 7.84
CA LEU A 329 -5.79 9.22 6.99
C LEU A 329 -4.75 9.74 5.99
N ALA A 330 -5.05 10.85 5.32
CA ALA A 330 -4.20 11.48 4.31
C ALA A 330 -3.04 12.27 4.95
N ARG A 331 -2.12 11.58 5.62
CA ARG A 331 -0.99 12.19 6.34
C ARG A 331 0.19 12.52 5.48
N ASP A 332 0.22 11.95 4.29
CA ASP A 332 1.29 12.09 3.31
C ASP A 332 0.79 12.93 2.14
N VAL A 333 1.73 13.40 1.33
CA VAL A 333 1.46 14.14 0.10
C VAL A 333 2.35 13.59 -0.99
N VAL A 334 1.77 13.34 -2.16
CA VAL A 334 2.50 12.86 -3.33
C VAL A 334 2.24 13.72 -4.55
N ASP A 335 3.15 13.68 -5.50
CA ASP A 335 3.04 14.35 -6.78
C ASP A 335 2.86 13.33 -7.90
N SER A 336 1.93 13.58 -8.82
CA SER A 336 1.86 12.90 -10.10
C SER A 336 2.36 13.81 -11.23
N PRO A 337 2.59 13.31 -12.44
CA PRO A 337 2.95 14.14 -13.61
C PRO A 337 1.92 15.25 -13.88
N THR A 338 0.65 15.02 -13.59
CA THR A 338 -0.46 15.90 -13.91
C THR A 338 -0.98 16.70 -12.72
N ARG A 339 -0.65 16.34 -11.49
CA ARG A 339 -1.14 17.00 -10.28
C ARG A 339 -0.10 17.01 -9.16
N LYS A 340 -0.04 18.12 -8.44
CA LYS A 340 0.79 18.32 -7.24
C LYS A 340 -0.06 18.27 -5.97
N ASP A 341 0.63 18.01 -4.85
CA ASP A 341 0.05 18.05 -3.50
C ASP A 341 -1.20 17.15 -3.37
N ILE A 342 -1.12 15.92 -3.87
CA ILE A 342 -2.20 14.93 -3.75
C ILE A 342 -2.18 14.38 -2.33
N PRO A 343 -3.28 14.53 -1.55
CA PRO A 343 -3.38 13.90 -0.24
C PRO A 343 -3.19 12.39 -0.34
N ALA A 344 -2.34 11.80 0.50
CA ALA A 344 -2.01 10.39 0.41
C ALA A 344 -1.96 9.70 1.78
N MET A 345 -2.22 8.41 1.77
CA MET A 345 -1.96 7.49 2.86
C MET A 345 -0.92 6.47 2.37
N LEU A 346 0.30 6.55 2.91
CA LEU A 346 1.36 5.60 2.60
C LEU A 346 1.49 4.60 3.74
N VAL A 347 1.15 3.34 3.45
CA VAL A 347 1.17 2.25 4.42
C VAL A 347 2.62 1.76 4.61
N PRO A 348 3.08 1.57 5.86
CA PRO A 348 4.41 1.03 6.14
C PRO A 348 4.61 -0.37 5.55
N VAL A 349 5.86 -0.71 5.25
CA VAL A 349 6.26 -2.01 4.71
C VAL A 349 7.28 -2.69 5.62
N VAL A 350 7.34 -4.02 5.57
CA VAL A 350 8.23 -4.84 6.41
C VAL A 350 9.01 -5.82 5.52
N ALA A 351 10.33 -5.92 5.74
CA ALA A 351 11.11 -7.02 5.18
C ALA A 351 10.68 -8.33 5.84
N LEU A 352 10.08 -9.24 5.09
CA LEU A 352 9.73 -10.57 5.56
C LEU A 352 10.84 -11.55 5.18
N THR A 353 11.40 -12.20 6.20
CA THR A 353 12.47 -13.21 6.11
C THR A 353 12.06 -14.44 6.92
N ARG A 354 12.87 -15.50 6.88
CA ARG A 354 12.67 -16.71 7.73
C ARG A 354 12.49 -16.39 9.23
N GLU A 355 13.04 -15.28 9.69
CA GLU A 355 13.11 -14.94 11.12
C GLU A 355 11.81 -14.31 11.67
N ASN A 356 10.94 -13.77 10.79
CA ASN A 356 9.79 -12.97 11.23
C ASN A 356 8.44 -13.33 10.57
N ILE A 357 8.34 -14.52 9.95
CA ILE A 357 7.10 -14.99 9.30
C ILE A 357 5.93 -14.99 10.29
N GLU A 358 6.14 -15.54 11.50
CA GLU A 358 5.10 -15.61 12.53
C GLU A 358 4.66 -14.21 12.98
N ALA A 359 5.63 -13.30 13.25
CA ALA A 359 5.37 -11.95 13.73
C ALA A 359 4.85 -10.99 12.64
N THR A 360 4.69 -11.45 11.41
CA THR A 360 4.17 -10.68 10.27
C THR A 360 2.91 -11.31 9.70
N VAL A 361 3.00 -12.09 8.65
CA VAL A 361 1.85 -12.61 7.89
C VAL A 361 0.95 -13.55 8.70
N VAL A 362 1.47 -14.23 9.73
CA VAL A 362 0.65 -15.08 10.61
C VAL A 362 -0.06 -14.22 11.65
N GLN A 363 0.68 -13.35 12.33
CA GLN A 363 0.10 -12.45 13.35
C GLN A 363 -0.96 -11.52 12.77
N ASP A 364 -0.76 -11.04 11.54
CA ASP A 364 -1.73 -10.18 10.84
C ASP A 364 -2.91 -10.97 10.24
N GLY A 365 -2.90 -12.31 10.37
CA GLY A 365 -3.98 -13.18 9.89
C GLY A 365 -4.07 -13.31 8.37
N VAL A 366 -2.97 -12.98 7.64
CA VAL A 366 -2.91 -13.14 6.17
C VAL A 366 -2.87 -14.62 5.80
N TYR A 367 -2.09 -15.41 6.55
CA TYR A 367 -1.98 -16.86 6.42
C TYR A 367 -1.97 -17.51 7.80
N THR A 368 -2.49 -18.72 7.88
CA THR A 368 -2.31 -19.58 9.04
C THR A 368 -1.00 -20.35 8.95
N VAL A 369 -0.53 -20.89 10.06
CA VAL A 369 0.64 -21.78 10.06
C VAL A 369 0.38 -23.00 9.17
N GLU A 370 -0.85 -23.55 9.17
CA GLU A 370 -1.25 -24.66 8.33
C GLU A 370 -1.24 -24.32 6.83
N ASP A 371 -1.59 -23.08 6.47
CA ASP A 371 -1.47 -22.62 5.08
C ASP A 371 -0.02 -22.65 4.61
N ILE A 372 0.91 -22.24 5.46
CA ILE A 372 2.36 -22.16 5.15
C ILE A 372 3.00 -23.54 5.23
N CYS A 373 2.81 -24.22 6.35
CA CYS A 373 3.52 -25.44 6.75
C CYS A 373 2.78 -26.71 6.31
N THR A 374 2.52 -26.82 5.01
CA THR A 374 1.97 -28.06 4.44
C THR A 374 2.97 -29.20 4.61
N GLU A 375 2.54 -30.45 4.33
CA GLU A 375 3.39 -31.65 4.43
C GLU A 375 4.75 -31.48 3.72
N ALA A 376 4.77 -30.77 2.58
CA ALA A 376 5.99 -30.50 1.81
C ALA A 376 6.98 -29.57 2.52
N TYR A 377 6.50 -28.69 3.40
CA TYR A 377 7.32 -27.68 4.09
C TYR A 377 7.45 -27.93 5.60
N ALA A 378 6.89 -29.05 6.10
CA ALA A 378 6.80 -29.33 7.53
C ALA A 378 8.19 -29.39 8.22
N ALA A 379 9.19 -29.94 7.53
CA ALA A 379 10.55 -30.02 8.05
C ALA A 379 11.20 -28.63 8.17
N ASP A 380 11.07 -27.81 7.12
CA ASP A 380 11.64 -26.45 7.09
C ASP A 380 10.93 -25.53 8.08
N CYS A 381 9.61 -25.65 8.24
CA CYS A 381 8.86 -24.95 9.27
C CYS A 381 9.32 -25.31 10.68
N ALA A 382 9.56 -26.60 10.96
CA ALA A 382 10.07 -27.06 12.25
C ALA A 382 11.47 -26.47 12.54
N GLU A 383 12.32 -26.38 11.52
CA GLU A 383 13.67 -25.80 11.64
C GLU A 383 13.63 -24.36 12.11
N ILE A 384 12.69 -23.54 11.61
CA ILE A 384 12.53 -22.12 11.99
C ILE A 384 11.60 -21.89 13.18
N GLY A 385 11.08 -23.00 13.79
CA GLY A 385 10.19 -22.91 14.94
C GLY A 385 8.76 -22.48 14.60
N LEU A 386 8.36 -22.45 13.33
CA LEU A 386 7.02 -22.14 12.88
C LEU A 386 6.14 -23.41 12.99
N THR A 387 5.58 -23.62 14.17
CA THR A 387 4.72 -24.78 14.48
C THR A 387 3.38 -24.34 15.01
N SER A 388 2.30 -25.06 14.67
CA SER A 388 0.92 -24.85 15.15
C SER A 388 0.76 -25.19 16.62
#